data_cd88461dc7f191d70aef9a2191474b25
#
_entry.id   cd88461dc7f191d70aef9a2191474b25
#
_cell.length_a   1.000
_cell.length_b   1.000
_cell.length_c   1.000
_cell.angle_alpha   90.00
_cell.angle_beta   90.00
_cell.angle_gamma   90.00
#
_symmetry.space_group_name_H-M   'P 1'
#
loop_
_entity.id
_entity.type
_entity.pdbx_description
1 polymer ?
#
loop_
_entity_poly.entity_id
_entity_poly.type
_entity_poly.pdbx_seq_one_letter_code
_entity_poly.pdbx_strand_id
1 'polypeptide(L)'
;MKNQKFKNHLKKKYDRNFFYFDEFMEESLYSEFGYFSNGKVRSSKEGDFLTSPEVSNFFGVFVSKWLISNNLDNDSNVLEIGAGTGSLAKQISNYLSKDIYVTELSKNAQKALNQENIILENNLDSYMNKNVDAIYMNEILDNIPCSVGKQIDNQWFEKTVEIDKNENLVYGQVEMREKNIDWIERYNFLNNQDNDLEIQLNSEYFLDELIKLIDPKYLLIFDYGFRYDDRNSKPYKSTIRTYKDHHFSSDPITMPTETDITYDVNFTFLKKYFSNNNFEVQLIYQYEFLDNFGYDHLYKELQDKLNQ
;
A
#
# COMPACT_ATOMS: atom_id res chain seq x y z
N MET A 1 1.98 25.66 -13.70
CA MET A 1 0.75 25.43 -14.49
C MET A 1 0.00 24.18 -14.02
N LYS A 2 0.65 23.02 -13.80
CA LYS A 2 0.03 21.76 -13.32
C LYS A 2 -0.54 21.91 -11.91
N ASN A 3 0.24 22.45 -10.98
CA ASN A 3 -0.16 22.68 -9.58
C ASN A 3 -1.42 23.58 -9.46
N GLN A 4 -1.57 24.60 -10.32
CA GLN A 4 -2.77 25.44 -10.32
C GLN A 4 -4.01 24.68 -10.81
N LYS A 5 -3.87 23.81 -11.82
CA LYS A 5 -4.97 22.98 -12.30
C LYS A 5 -5.42 22.00 -11.21
N PHE A 6 -4.47 21.40 -10.48
CA PHE A 6 -4.76 20.52 -9.38
C PHE A 6 -5.50 21.23 -8.23
N LYS A 7 -5.04 22.44 -7.82
CA LYS A 7 -5.74 23.24 -6.81
C LYS A 7 -7.18 23.60 -7.22
N ASN A 8 -7.37 23.97 -8.48
CA ASN A 8 -8.71 24.24 -9.02
C ASN A 8 -9.59 22.98 -9.05
N HIS A 9 -9.01 21.84 -9.33
CA HIS A 9 -9.69 20.54 -9.25
C HIS A 9 -10.17 20.26 -7.83
N LEU A 10 -9.31 20.39 -6.82
CA LEU A 10 -9.67 20.22 -5.41
C LEU A 10 -10.83 21.16 -5.00
N LYS A 11 -10.71 22.45 -5.28
CA LYS A 11 -11.77 23.44 -4.99
C LYS A 11 -13.11 23.04 -5.62
N LYS A 12 -13.08 22.61 -6.88
CA LYS A 12 -14.30 22.24 -7.61
C LYS A 12 -14.91 20.95 -7.09
N LYS A 13 -14.09 19.96 -6.73
CA LYS A 13 -14.57 18.65 -6.28
C LYS A 13 -15.22 18.72 -4.91
N TYR A 14 -14.62 19.47 -3.99
CA TYR A 14 -15.06 19.50 -2.57
C TYR A 14 -15.85 20.75 -2.21
N ASP A 15 -15.96 21.73 -3.10
CA ASP A 15 -16.68 23.01 -2.90
C ASP A 15 -16.26 23.76 -1.63
N ARG A 16 -14.94 23.70 -1.30
CA ARG A 16 -14.32 24.35 -0.14
C ARG A 16 -12.83 24.61 -0.38
N ASN A 17 -12.19 25.38 0.52
CA ASN A 17 -10.76 25.71 0.43
C ASN A 17 -9.88 24.89 1.38
N PHE A 18 -10.44 23.95 2.11
CA PHE A 18 -9.68 22.99 2.92
C PHE A 18 -10.07 21.55 2.52
N PHE A 19 -9.15 20.64 2.69
CA PHE A 19 -9.31 19.23 2.31
C PHE A 19 -8.77 18.39 3.47
N TYR A 20 -9.47 17.37 3.88
CA TYR A 20 -8.91 16.41 4.82
C TYR A 20 -7.68 15.76 4.20
N PHE A 21 -6.73 15.30 5.02
CA PHE A 21 -5.48 14.77 4.49
C PHE A 21 -5.69 13.53 3.61
N ASP A 22 -6.65 12.65 3.96
CA ASP A 22 -7.03 11.50 3.14
C ASP A 22 -7.58 11.92 1.76
N GLU A 23 -8.41 12.96 1.69
CA GLU A 23 -8.90 13.52 0.41
C GLU A 23 -7.77 14.11 -0.43
N PHE A 24 -6.87 14.86 0.21
CA PHE A 24 -5.70 15.43 -0.48
C PHE A 24 -4.77 14.33 -1.01
N MET A 25 -4.51 13.29 -0.21
CA MET A 25 -3.68 12.15 -0.61
C MET A 25 -4.32 11.39 -1.78
N GLU A 26 -5.63 11.10 -1.70
CA GLU A 26 -6.40 10.48 -2.79
C GLU A 26 -6.24 11.22 -4.10
N GLU A 27 -6.47 12.54 -4.10
CA GLU A 27 -6.39 13.34 -5.31
C GLU A 27 -4.94 13.49 -5.81
N SER A 28 -3.97 13.58 -4.91
CA SER A 28 -2.55 13.67 -5.26
C SER A 28 -2.02 12.41 -5.90
N LEU A 29 -2.54 11.24 -5.53
CA LEU A 29 -2.09 9.95 -6.04
C LEU A 29 -2.91 9.47 -7.24
N TYR A 30 -4.25 9.55 -7.16
CA TYR A 30 -5.15 8.78 -8.03
C TYR A 30 -6.02 9.60 -8.96
N SER A 31 -6.16 10.94 -8.77
CA SER A 31 -6.92 11.79 -9.71
C SER A 31 -6.32 11.78 -11.12
N GLU A 32 -7.02 12.36 -12.08
CA GLU A 32 -6.48 12.57 -13.44
C GLU A 32 -5.15 13.35 -13.47
N PHE A 33 -4.88 14.17 -12.43
CA PHE A 33 -3.62 14.89 -12.23
C PHE A 33 -2.61 14.08 -11.41
N GLY A 34 -3.05 13.00 -10.79
CA GLY A 34 -2.37 12.29 -9.74
C GLY A 34 -1.08 11.61 -10.18
N TYR A 35 -0.29 11.22 -9.19
CA TYR A 35 1.01 10.61 -9.36
C TYR A 35 0.95 9.31 -10.18
N PHE A 36 0.03 8.41 -9.88
CA PHE A 36 -0.13 7.13 -10.59
C PHE A 36 -0.84 7.27 -11.95
N SER A 37 -1.52 8.39 -12.19
CA SER A 37 -2.18 8.67 -13.47
C SER A 37 -1.25 9.28 -14.52
N ASN A 38 -0.09 9.81 -14.12
CA ASN A 38 0.83 10.57 -14.99
C ASN A 38 1.98 9.70 -15.53
N GLY A 39 1.77 9.11 -16.67
CA GLY A 39 2.72 8.90 -17.77
C GLY A 39 3.89 7.91 -17.57
N LYS A 40 4.39 7.63 -16.38
CA LYS A 40 5.52 6.73 -16.14
C LYS A 40 5.08 5.53 -15.30
N VAL A 41 5.62 4.37 -15.58
CA VAL A 41 5.60 3.25 -14.64
C VAL A 41 6.57 3.61 -13.51
N ARG A 42 6.08 3.65 -12.27
CA ARG A 42 6.81 4.24 -11.14
C ARG A 42 7.68 3.23 -10.39
N SER A 43 7.19 1.99 -10.25
CA SER A 43 7.95 0.89 -9.70
C SER A 43 8.79 0.23 -10.79
N SER A 44 10.01 0.71 -11.02
CA SER A 44 10.96 0.11 -11.97
C SER A 44 12.38 0.65 -11.73
N LYS A 45 13.39 0.01 -12.32
CA LYS A 45 14.78 0.50 -12.28
C LYS A 45 14.96 1.92 -12.83
N GLU A 46 14.03 2.36 -13.68
CA GLU A 46 13.99 3.71 -14.26
C GLU A 46 12.90 4.58 -13.60
N GLY A 47 12.22 4.05 -12.57
CA GLY A 47 11.15 4.71 -11.85
C GLY A 47 11.61 5.48 -10.61
N ASP A 48 10.66 5.88 -9.78
CA ASP A 48 10.94 6.70 -8.59
C ASP A 48 11.38 5.85 -7.38
N PHE A 49 11.04 4.53 -7.36
CA PHE A 49 11.39 3.59 -6.30
C PHE A 49 11.53 2.16 -6.82
N LEU A 50 12.22 1.31 -6.05
CA LEU A 50 12.40 -0.11 -6.33
C LEU A 50 11.70 -0.92 -5.25
N THR A 51 10.87 -1.87 -5.66
CA THR A 51 10.25 -2.84 -4.77
C THR A 51 11.10 -4.12 -4.68
N SER A 52 10.86 -4.93 -3.64
CA SER A 52 11.61 -6.19 -3.44
C SER A 52 11.63 -7.10 -4.66
N PRO A 53 10.54 -7.29 -5.44
CA PRO A 53 10.56 -8.10 -6.67
C PRO A 53 11.42 -7.53 -7.79
N GLU A 54 11.63 -6.22 -7.82
CA GLU A 54 12.45 -5.56 -8.85
C GLU A 54 13.94 -5.57 -8.51
N VAL A 55 14.24 -5.61 -7.21
CA VAL A 55 15.63 -5.77 -6.71
C VAL A 55 16.11 -7.19 -6.92
N SER A 56 15.26 -8.20 -6.74
CA SER A 56 15.66 -9.61 -6.79
C SER A 56 14.61 -10.50 -7.47
N ASN A 57 15.06 -11.21 -8.50
CA ASN A 57 14.25 -12.24 -9.16
C ASN A 57 13.92 -13.45 -8.26
N PHE A 58 14.53 -13.53 -7.08
CA PHE A 58 14.28 -14.62 -6.14
C PHE A 58 13.09 -14.35 -5.21
N PHE A 59 12.61 -13.12 -5.11
CA PHE A 59 11.49 -12.80 -4.23
C PHE A 59 10.24 -13.61 -4.59
N GLY A 60 9.90 -13.69 -5.86
CA GLY A 60 8.79 -14.52 -6.35
C GLY A 60 8.98 -16.03 -6.11
N VAL A 61 10.23 -16.51 -6.05
CA VAL A 61 10.51 -17.92 -5.66
C VAL A 61 10.06 -18.19 -4.23
N PHE A 62 10.34 -17.27 -3.30
CA PHE A 62 9.92 -17.45 -1.89
C PHE A 62 8.41 -17.36 -1.73
N VAL A 63 7.76 -16.43 -2.44
CA VAL A 63 6.29 -16.35 -2.48
C VAL A 63 5.70 -17.64 -3.07
N SER A 64 6.28 -18.17 -4.15
CA SER A 64 5.85 -19.44 -4.74
C SER A 64 5.98 -20.62 -3.79
N LYS A 65 7.08 -20.69 -3.01
CA LYS A 65 7.26 -21.72 -1.98
C LYS A 65 6.23 -21.59 -0.86
N TRP A 66 5.86 -20.36 -0.47
CA TRP A 66 4.76 -20.13 0.46
C TRP A 66 3.44 -20.63 -0.10
N LEU A 67 3.13 -20.36 -1.36
CA LEU A 67 1.92 -20.88 -2.02
C LEU A 67 1.91 -22.41 -1.99
N ILE A 68 2.99 -23.07 -2.38
CA ILE A 68 3.12 -24.54 -2.35
C ILE A 68 2.94 -25.09 -0.93
N SER A 69 3.52 -24.44 0.09
CA SER A 69 3.41 -24.90 1.49
C SER A 69 1.97 -24.85 2.04
N ASN A 70 1.12 -24.03 1.43
CA ASN A 70 -0.31 -23.92 1.72
C ASN A 70 -1.18 -24.78 0.78
N ASN A 71 -0.58 -25.72 0.04
CA ASN A 71 -1.25 -26.59 -0.94
C ASN A 71 -1.96 -25.81 -2.06
N LEU A 72 -1.42 -24.65 -2.44
CA LEU A 72 -1.90 -23.84 -3.54
C LEU A 72 -1.11 -24.22 -4.79
N ASP A 73 -1.53 -25.30 -5.41
CA ASP A 73 -0.92 -25.90 -6.59
C ASP A 73 -1.43 -25.29 -7.90
N ASN A 74 -1.27 -26.04 -9.01
CA ASN A 74 -1.62 -25.56 -10.34
C ASN A 74 -3.13 -25.30 -10.53
N ASP A 75 -4.00 -25.95 -9.76
CA ASP A 75 -5.45 -25.82 -9.87
C ASP A 75 -6.00 -24.63 -9.05
N SER A 76 -5.19 -24.07 -8.15
CA SER A 76 -5.58 -22.93 -7.30
C SER A 76 -5.48 -21.61 -8.07
N ASN A 77 -6.43 -20.70 -7.87
CA ASN A 77 -6.38 -19.37 -8.44
C ASN A 77 -5.69 -18.39 -7.47
N VAL A 78 -4.70 -17.67 -7.98
CA VAL A 78 -3.89 -16.73 -7.21
C VAL A 78 -3.98 -15.34 -7.83
N LEU A 79 -4.21 -14.32 -6.99
CA LEU A 79 -4.41 -12.94 -7.41
C LEU A 79 -3.36 -12.02 -6.77
N GLU A 80 -2.69 -11.21 -7.59
CA GLU A 80 -1.90 -10.06 -7.13
C GLU A 80 -2.73 -8.78 -7.20
N ILE A 81 -2.78 -8.05 -6.10
CA ILE A 81 -3.38 -6.71 -6.06
C ILE A 81 -2.28 -5.68 -6.27
N GLY A 82 -2.48 -4.77 -7.24
CA GLY A 82 -1.53 -3.69 -7.54
C GLY A 82 -0.23 -4.20 -8.15
N ALA A 83 -0.31 -4.97 -9.22
CA ALA A 83 0.82 -5.69 -9.81
C ALA A 83 1.93 -4.79 -10.39
N GLY A 84 1.71 -3.48 -10.54
CA GLY A 84 2.68 -2.56 -11.13
C GLY A 84 3.15 -3.01 -12.52
N THR A 85 4.43 -3.32 -12.65
CA THR A 85 5.01 -3.86 -13.90
C THR A 85 4.70 -5.35 -14.14
N GLY A 86 4.14 -6.04 -13.15
CA GLY A 86 3.92 -7.49 -13.18
C GLY A 86 5.18 -8.31 -12.86
N SER A 87 6.21 -7.68 -12.32
CA SER A 87 7.49 -8.34 -12.01
C SER A 87 7.31 -9.53 -11.08
N LEU A 88 6.55 -9.35 -9.98
CA LEU A 88 6.31 -10.41 -9.01
C LEU A 88 5.39 -11.51 -9.58
N ALA A 89 4.27 -11.15 -10.22
CA ALA A 89 3.40 -12.11 -10.88
C ALA A 89 4.15 -12.95 -11.90
N LYS A 90 5.05 -12.34 -12.69
CA LYS A 90 5.85 -13.06 -13.69
C LYS A 90 6.84 -14.02 -13.05
N GLN A 91 7.50 -13.62 -11.96
CA GLN A 91 8.41 -14.51 -11.22
C GLN A 91 7.67 -15.74 -10.68
N ILE A 92 6.47 -15.53 -10.08
CA ILE A 92 5.63 -16.60 -9.54
C ILE A 92 5.12 -17.49 -10.66
N SER A 93 4.58 -16.90 -11.73
CA SER A 93 4.09 -17.61 -12.91
C SER A 93 5.16 -18.52 -13.51
N ASN A 94 6.38 -18.01 -13.68
CA ASN A 94 7.51 -18.80 -14.22
C ASN A 94 7.90 -19.96 -13.29
N TYR A 95 7.88 -19.74 -11.97
CA TYR A 95 8.27 -20.77 -11.01
C TYR A 95 7.21 -21.88 -10.90
N LEU A 96 5.93 -21.52 -10.90
CA LEU A 96 4.81 -22.45 -10.76
C LEU A 96 4.30 -22.99 -12.10
N SER A 97 4.75 -22.44 -13.24
CA SER A 97 4.26 -22.76 -14.58
C SER A 97 2.74 -22.62 -14.71
N LYS A 98 2.17 -21.53 -14.22
CA LYS A 98 0.72 -21.27 -14.20
C LYS A 98 0.39 -19.80 -14.44
N ASP A 99 -0.86 -19.55 -14.81
CA ASP A 99 -1.40 -18.19 -14.91
C ASP A 99 -1.58 -17.53 -13.53
N ILE A 100 -1.28 -16.23 -13.46
CA ILE A 100 -1.51 -15.39 -12.29
C ILE A 100 -2.49 -14.29 -12.66
N TYR A 101 -3.53 -14.17 -11.89
CA TYR A 101 -4.48 -13.06 -11.97
C TYR A 101 -3.86 -11.81 -11.35
N VAL A 102 -4.11 -10.63 -11.94
CA VAL A 102 -3.60 -9.37 -11.42
C VAL A 102 -4.62 -8.25 -11.55
N THR A 103 -4.59 -7.31 -10.60
CA THR A 103 -5.24 -6.00 -10.74
C THR A 103 -4.22 -4.89 -10.74
N GLU A 104 -4.51 -3.80 -11.45
CA GLU A 104 -3.67 -2.61 -11.47
C GLU A 104 -4.51 -1.38 -11.84
N LEU A 105 -4.40 -0.29 -11.05
CA LEU A 105 -5.16 0.95 -11.29
C LEU A 105 -4.48 1.84 -12.32
N SER A 106 -3.15 1.86 -12.36
CA SER A 106 -2.38 2.69 -13.30
C SER A 106 -2.51 2.19 -14.73
N LYS A 107 -3.18 2.94 -15.59
CA LYS A 107 -3.32 2.63 -17.02
C LYS A 107 -1.99 2.43 -17.75
N ASN A 108 -0.93 3.05 -17.25
CA ASN A 108 0.39 2.92 -17.86
C ASN A 108 1.07 1.62 -17.40
N ALA A 109 0.93 1.24 -16.14
CA ALA A 109 1.40 -0.05 -15.64
C ALA A 109 0.61 -1.20 -16.29
N GLN A 110 -0.70 -1.07 -16.49
CA GLN A 110 -1.52 -2.06 -17.21
C GLN A 110 -0.97 -2.44 -18.60
N LYS A 111 -0.32 -1.50 -19.30
CA LYS A 111 0.32 -1.78 -20.60
C LYS A 111 1.49 -2.75 -20.49
N ALA A 112 2.20 -2.72 -19.35
CA ALA A 112 3.32 -3.64 -19.09
C ALA A 112 2.83 -5.05 -18.71
N LEU A 113 1.57 -5.18 -18.28
CA LEU A 113 0.96 -6.45 -17.85
C LEU A 113 0.45 -7.32 -19.02
N ASN A 114 0.52 -6.83 -20.25
CA ASN A 114 0.21 -7.66 -21.45
C ASN A 114 1.35 -8.66 -21.72
N GLN A 115 1.48 -9.66 -20.85
CA GLN A 115 2.49 -10.69 -20.87
C GLN A 115 1.84 -12.08 -20.86
N GLU A 116 2.59 -13.07 -21.35
CA GLU A 116 2.17 -14.46 -21.26
C GLU A 116 1.99 -14.89 -19.79
N ASN A 117 0.91 -15.62 -19.51
CA ASN A 117 0.53 -16.13 -18.19
C ASN A 117 0.21 -15.05 -17.13
N ILE A 118 -0.05 -13.80 -17.55
CA ILE A 118 -0.56 -12.74 -16.68
C ILE A 118 -1.97 -12.37 -17.15
N ILE A 119 -2.95 -12.52 -16.27
CA ILE A 119 -4.36 -12.26 -16.57
C ILE A 119 -4.78 -11.00 -15.84
N LEU A 120 -4.79 -9.88 -16.55
CA LEU A 120 -5.22 -8.58 -16.03
C LEU A 120 -6.74 -8.44 -16.08
N GLU A 121 -7.35 -8.12 -14.95
CA GLU A 121 -8.75 -7.69 -14.87
C GLU A 121 -8.81 -6.25 -14.33
N ASN A 122 -9.78 -5.49 -14.83
CA ASN A 122 -9.82 -4.05 -14.58
C ASN A 122 -10.38 -3.66 -13.20
N ASN A 123 -11.09 -4.56 -12.54
CA ASN A 123 -11.69 -4.32 -11.23
C ASN A 123 -11.83 -5.62 -10.41
N LEU A 124 -12.04 -5.48 -9.11
CA LEU A 124 -12.21 -6.62 -8.19
C LEU A 124 -13.48 -7.43 -8.46
N ASP A 125 -14.56 -6.80 -8.93
CA ASP A 125 -15.83 -7.50 -9.25
C ASP A 125 -15.64 -8.60 -10.28
N SER A 126 -14.65 -8.47 -11.16
CA SER A 126 -14.32 -9.48 -12.18
C SER A 126 -13.86 -10.81 -11.57
N TYR A 127 -13.48 -10.81 -10.29
CA TYR A 127 -12.99 -12.00 -9.57
C TYR A 127 -14.05 -12.70 -8.74
N MET A 128 -15.27 -12.14 -8.55
CA MET A 128 -16.35 -12.72 -7.75
C MET A 128 -16.69 -14.17 -8.08
N ASN A 129 -16.49 -14.60 -9.33
CA ASN A 129 -16.82 -15.94 -9.79
C ASN A 129 -15.57 -16.77 -10.16
N LYS A 130 -14.37 -16.33 -9.81
CA LYS A 130 -13.12 -16.99 -10.21
C LYS A 130 -12.54 -17.92 -9.15
N ASN A 131 -13.21 -18.05 -7.98
CA ASN A 131 -12.75 -18.88 -6.86
C ASN A 131 -11.27 -18.64 -6.56
N VAL A 132 -10.90 -17.39 -6.25
CA VAL A 132 -9.53 -17.02 -5.90
C VAL A 132 -9.20 -17.62 -4.54
N ASP A 133 -8.20 -18.51 -4.48
CA ASP A 133 -7.79 -19.18 -3.26
C ASP A 133 -6.82 -18.34 -2.42
N ALA A 134 -5.95 -17.60 -3.08
CA ALA A 134 -4.98 -16.74 -2.40
C ALA A 134 -4.85 -15.37 -3.04
N ILE A 135 -4.66 -14.37 -2.20
CA ILE A 135 -4.31 -13.00 -2.61
C ILE A 135 -2.95 -12.65 -2.02
N TYR A 136 -2.11 -11.99 -2.81
CA TYR A 136 -0.93 -11.32 -2.28
C TYR A 136 -0.85 -9.88 -2.71
N MET A 137 -0.26 -9.05 -1.84
CA MET A 137 -0.09 -7.61 -2.02
C MET A 137 1.33 -7.23 -1.60
N ASN A 138 1.99 -6.40 -2.39
CA ASN A 138 3.32 -5.90 -2.07
C ASN A 138 3.34 -4.38 -2.18
N GLU A 139 3.53 -3.69 -1.06
CA GLU A 139 3.60 -2.22 -0.98
C GLU A 139 2.32 -1.57 -1.58
N ILE A 140 1.16 -1.90 -1.01
CA ILE A 140 -0.15 -1.42 -1.45
C ILE A 140 -0.85 -0.62 -0.35
N LEU A 141 -0.81 -1.10 0.91
CA LEU A 141 -1.57 -0.48 1.98
C LEU A 141 -0.97 0.86 2.40
N ASP A 142 0.33 1.04 2.24
CA ASP A 142 1.06 2.28 2.53
C ASP A 142 0.68 3.46 1.61
N ASN A 143 0.05 3.18 0.46
CA ASN A 143 -0.46 4.17 -0.49
C ASN A 143 -1.98 4.40 -0.42
N ILE A 144 -2.73 3.58 0.33
CA ILE A 144 -4.16 3.81 0.50
C ILE A 144 -4.36 5.10 1.33
N PRO A 145 -5.15 6.07 0.85
CA PRO A 145 -5.28 7.36 1.52
C PRO A 145 -5.66 7.24 2.99
N CYS A 146 -4.89 7.84 3.88
CA CYS A 146 -5.13 7.83 5.32
C CYS A 146 -5.45 9.22 5.86
N SER A 147 -6.28 9.28 6.89
CA SER A 147 -6.46 10.49 7.70
C SER A 147 -5.31 10.62 8.69
N VAL A 148 -4.99 11.85 9.08
CA VAL A 148 -3.95 12.11 10.08
C VAL A 148 -4.56 12.81 11.27
N GLY A 149 -4.57 12.15 12.40
CA GLY A 149 -5.12 12.65 13.66
C GLY A 149 -4.04 13.12 14.63
N LYS A 150 -4.39 14.09 15.45
CA LYS A 150 -3.57 14.55 16.57
C LYS A 150 -4.44 14.82 17.79
N GLN A 151 -4.00 14.37 18.96
CA GLN A 151 -4.67 14.69 20.20
C GLN A 151 -4.05 15.95 20.84
N ILE A 152 -4.89 16.93 21.18
CA ILE A 152 -4.51 18.18 21.85
C ILE A 152 -5.49 18.37 23.01
N ASP A 153 -5.00 18.51 24.23
CA ASP A 153 -5.84 18.68 25.41
C ASP A 153 -7.01 17.68 25.54
N ASN A 154 -6.72 16.41 25.27
CA ASN A 154 -7.69 15.30 25.23
C ASN A 154 -8.78 15.40 24.14
N GLN A 155 -8.68 16.33 23.21
CA GLN A 155 -9.55 16.43 22.05
C GLN A 155 -8.80 16.00 20.79
N TRP A 156 -9.48 15.26 19.90
CA TRP A 156 -8.92 14.83 18.64
C TRP A 156 -9.16 15.85 17.55
N PHE A 157 -8.10 16.17 16.81
CA PHE A 157 -8.12 17.02 15.63
C PHE A 157 -7.60 16.24 14.42
N GLU A 158 -8.08 16.61 13.25
CA GLU A 158 -7.67 16.04 11.97
C GLU A 158 -6.87 17.05 11.16
N LYS A 159 -5.74 16.61 10.62
CA LYS A 159 -4.91 17.42 9.72
C LYS A 159 -5.64 17.68 8.42
N THR A 160 -5.59 18.92 7.97
CA THR A 160 -6.10 19.36 6.68
C THR A 160 -4.99 19.94 5.81
N VAL A 161 -5.24 20.01 4.51
CA VAL A 161 -4.50 20.83 3.56
C VAL A 161 -5.41 21.94 3.10
N GLU A 162 -4.95 23.18 3.15
CA GLU A 162 -5.74 24.36 2.84
C GLU A 162 -5.10 25.16 1.71
N ILE A 163 -5.90 25.92 0.97
CA ILE A 163 -5.41 26.88 -0.01
C ILE A 163 -5.52 28.27 0.60
N ASP A 164 -4.37 28.88 0.91
CA ASP A 164 -4.29 30.20 1.54
C ASP A 164 -4.66 31.34 0.57
N LYS A 165 -4.65 32.59 1.08
CA LYS A 165 -4.97 33.81 0.30
C LYS A 165 -3.97 34.07 -0.84
N ASN A 166 -2.78 33.50 -0.76
CA ASN A 166 -1.72 33.61 -1.76
C ASN A 166 -1.70 32.43 -2.71
N GLU A 167 -2.75 31.61 -2.70
CA GLU A 167 -2.87 30.38 -3.50
C GLU A 167 -1.78 29.33 -3.16
N ASN A 168 -1.24 29.30 -1.94
CA ASN A 168 -0.34 28.26 -1.50
C ASN A 168 -1.10 27.15 -0.77
N LEU A 169 -0.59 25.93 -0.88
CA LEU A 169 -1.02 24.83 -0.02
C LEU A 169 -0.34 24.99 1.33
N VAL A 170 -1.12 24.95 2.41
CA VAL A 170 -0.67 25.03 3.79
C VAL A 170 -1.38 23.98 4.62
N TYR A 171 -0.77 23.58 5.73
CA TYR A 171 -1.44 22.68 6.67
C TYR A 171 -2.37 23.46 7.59
N GLY A 172 -3.53 22.87 7.84
CA GLY A 172 -4.50 23.28 8.84
C GLY A 172 -4.92 22.10 9.70
N GLN A 173 -5.87 22.35 10.58
CA GLN A 173 -6.49 21.32 11.40
C GLN A 173 -7.93 21.69 11.71
N VAL A 174 -8.78 20.66 11.83
CA VAL A 174 -10.19 20.78 12.19
C VAL A 174 -10.53 19.75 13.26
N GLU A 175 -11.68 19.89 13.90
CA GLU A 175 -12.19 18.83 14.77
C GLU A 175 -12.33 17.51 13.99
N MET A 176 -11.94 16.41 14.62
CA MET A 176 -11.91 15.11 13.95
C MET A 176 -13.30 14.59 13.62
N ARG A 177 -13.44 14.01 12.44
CA ARG A 177 -14.67 13.33 12.00
C ARG A 177 -14.98 12.13 12.90
N GLU A 178 -16.26 11.96 13.26
CA GLU A 178 -16.73 10.89 14.14
C GLU A 178 -16.28 9.49 13.66
N LYS A 179 -16.36 9.21 12.37
CA LYS A 179 -15.89 7.93 11.80
C LYS A 179 -14.43 7.58 12.14
N ASN A 180 -13.57 8.59 12.28
CA ASN A 180 -12.16 8.41 12.61
C ASN A 180 -11.97 8.23 14.12
N ILE A 181 -12.79 8.89 14.95
CA ILE A 181 -12.84 8.66 16.39
C ILE A 181 -13.28 7.21 16.65
N ASP A 182 -14.37 6.75 16.02
CA ASP A 182 -14.85 5.38 16.12
C ASP A 182 -13.78 4.34 15.75
N TRP A 183 -12.98 4.63 14.72
CA TRP A 183 -11.87 3.75 14.32
C TRP A 183 -10.79 3.70 15.41
N ILE A 184 -10.39 4.86 15.96
CA ILE A 184 -9.40 4.96 17.04
C ILE A 184 -9.87 4.16 18.27
N GLU A 185 -11.13 4.31 18.66
CA GLU A 185 -11.72 3.61 19.81
C GLU A 185 -11.83 2.10 19.57
N ARG A 186 -12.31 1.68 18.40
CA ARG A 186 -12.45 0.28 18.00
C ARG A 186 -11.12 -0.48 18.10
N TYR A 187 -10.04 0.14 17.67
CA TYR A 187 -8.71 -0.47 17.70
C TYR A 187 -7.89 -0.09 18.94
N ASN A 188 -8.45 0.71 19.85
CA ASN A 188 -7.82 1.13 21.10
C ASN A 188 -6.46 1.83 20.88
N PHE A 189 -6.44 2.85 20.02
CA PHE A 189 -5.27 3.68 19.73
C PHE A 189 -5.33 5.04 20.46
N LEU A 190 -5.81 5.04 21.72
CA LEU A 190 -6.07 6.24 22.51
C LEU A 190 -4.79 6.90 23.06
N ASN A 191 -3.70 6.16 23.24
CA ASN A 191 -2.47 6.63 23.84
C ASN A 191 -1.43 7.02 22.77
N ASN A 192 -1.71 8.05 21.98
CA ASN A 192 -0.81 8.45 20.89
C ASN A 192 0.19 9.55 21.29
N GLN A 193 0.17 10.03 22.53
CA GLN A 193 1.03 11.10 23.04
C GLN A 193 1.16 12.28 22.05
N ASP A 194 2.35 12.80 21.83
CA ASP A 194 2.61 13.95 20.94
C ASP A 194 2.77 13.58 19.44
N ASN A 195 2.56 12.34 19.07
CA ASN A 195 2.72 11.89 17.68
C ASN A 195 1.45 12.13 16.85
N ASP A 196 1.62 12.28 15.56
CA ASP A 196 0.51 12.15 14.61
C ASP A 196 0.08 10.68 14.56
N LEU A 197 -1.21 10.42 14.37
CA LEU A 197 -1.79 9.09 14.17
C LEU A 197 -2.33 8.98 12.75
N GLU A 198 -1.70 8.12 11.97
CA GLU A 198 -2.20 7.77 10.65
C GLU A 198 -3.39 6.80 10.80
N ILE A 199 -4.61 7.31 10.52
CA ILE A 199 -5.87 6.58 10.67
C ILE A 199 -6.17 5.86 9.35
N GLN A 200 -6.07 4.53 9.37
CA GLN A 200 -6.13 3.67 8.19
C GLN A 200 -7.54 3.13 7.92
N LEU A 201 -8.55 3.98 8.11
CA LEU A 201 -9.95 3.60 7.91
C LEU A 201 -10.25 3.22 6.44
N ASN A 202 -9.62 3.89 5.48
CA ASN A 202 -9.82 3.55 4.07
C ASN A 202 -9.16 2.20 3.72
N SER A 203 -8.07 1.82 4.41
CA SER A 203 -7.50 0.47 4.29
C SER A 203 -8.45 -0.58 4.84
N GLU A 204 -9.16 -0.30 5.94
CA GLU A 204 -10.22 -1.17 6.45
C GLU A 204 -11.34 -1.35 5.43
N TYR A 205 -11.85 -0.27 4.83
CA TYR A 205 -12.89 -0.35 3.81
C TYR A 205 -12.44 -1.13 2.57
N PHE A 206 -11.21 -0.92 2.13
CA PHE A 206 -10.63 -1.68 1.02
C PHE A 206 -10.55 -3.19 1.34
N LEU A 207 -10.11 -3.55 2.53
CA LEU A 207 -10.01 -4.94 2.97
C LEU A 207 -11.40 -5.58 3.15
N ASP A 208 -12.39 -4.83 3.65
CA ASP A 208 -13.78 -5.28 3.75
C ASP A 208 -14.36 -5.61 2.37
N GLU A 209 -14.12 -4.73 1.39
CA GLU A 209 -14.56 -4.96 0.01
C GLU A 209 -13.86 -6.17 -0.59
N LEU A 210 -12.54 -6.28 -0.42
CA LEU A 210 -11.73 -7.38 -0.92
C LEU A 210 -12.21 -8.74 -0.37
N ILE A 211 -12.38 -8.84 0.94
CA ILE A 211 -12.83 -10.07 1.59
C ILE A 211 -14.26 -10.42 1.16
N LYS A 212 -15.16 -9.43 1.13
CA LYS A 212 -16.56 -9.63 0.74
C LYS A 212 -16.71 -10.10 -0.71
N LEU A 213 -15.92 -9.57 -1.63
CA LEU A 213 -16.02 -9.88 -3.07
C LEU A 213 -15.34 -11.19 -3.44
N ILE A 214 -14.25 -11.54 -2.77
CA ILE A 214 -13.37 -12.63 -3.19
C ILE A 214 -13.39 -13.80 -2.23
N ASP A 215 -13.51 -13.55 -0.91
CA ASP A 215 -13.47 -14.57 0.17
C ASP A 215 -12.24 -15.51 0.06
N PRO A 216 -11.01 -14.99 0.03
CA PRO A 216 -9.81 -15.78 -0.17
C PRO A 216 -9.49 -16.63 1.07
N LYS A 217 -8.96 -17.83 0.88
CA LYS A 217 -8.48 -18.67 1.99
C LYS A 217 -7.19 -18.13 2.60
N TYR A 218 -6.35 -17.50 1.79
CA TYR A 218 -5.03 -17.00 2.19
C TYR A 218 -4.81 -15.58 1.69
N LEU A 219 -4.22 -14.77 2.59
CA LEU A 219 -3.73 -13.43 2.24
C LEU A 219 -2.26 -13.30 2.67
N LEU A 220 -1.42 -12.82 1.77
CA LEU A 220 -0.02 -12.51 2.02
C LEU A 220 0.22 -11.03 1.73
N ILE A 221 0.61 -10.26 2.74
CA ILE A 221 0.80 -8.82 2.64
C ILE A 221 2.23 -8.49 3.04
N PHE A 222 2.97 -7.85 2.13
CA PHE A 222 4.26 -7.24 2.39
C PHE A 222 4.09 -5.73 2.37
N ASP A 223 4.50 -5.08 3.44
CA ASP A 223 4.46 -3.63 3.51
C ASP A 223 5.44 -3.09 4.56
N TYR A 224 5.75 -1.80 4.46
CA TYR A 224 6.52 -1.08 5.47
C TYR A 224 5.60 -0.67 6.61
N GLY A 225 6.08 -0.82 7.85
CA GLY A 225 5.20 -0.44 8.95
C GLY A 225 5.79 -0.65 10.34
N PHE A 226 4.91 -0.62 11.31
CA PHE A 226 5.24 -0.73 12.72
C PHE A 226 4.17 -1.49 13.51
N ARG A 227 4.56 -2.00 14.67
CA ARG A 227 3.61 -2.37 15.73
C ARG A 227 3.30 -1.12 16.55
N TYR A 228 2.04 -0.91 16.89
CA TYR A 228 1.62 0.31 17.59
C TYR A 228 2.41 0.59 18.87
N ASP A 229 2.75 -0.45 19.63
CA ASP A 229 3.55 -0.30 20.87
C ASP A 229 4.98 0.24 20.59
N ASP A 230 5.50 0.02 19.38
CA ASP A 230 6.82 0.48 18.97
C ASP A 230 6.77 1.92 18.42
N ARG A 231 5.58 2.48 18.17
CA ARG A 231 5.39 3.79 17.52
C ARG A 231 6.08 4.92 18.29
N ASN A 232 5.92 4.93 19.60
CA ASN A 232 6.50 5.97 20.48
C ASN A 232 8.03 5.90 20.59
N SER A 233 8.66 4.80 20.20
CA SER A 233 10.12 4.66 20.15
C SER A 233 10.74 5.29 18.89
N LYS A 234 9.91 5.64 17.89
CA LYS A 234 10.39 6.21 16.62
C LYS A 234 10.75 7.68 16.77
N PRO A 235 11.81 8.16 16.11
CA PRO A 235 12.31 9.53 16.29
C PRO A 235 11.47 10.59 15.55
N TYR A 236 10.51 10.19 14.73
CA TYR A 236 9.66 11.08 13.93
C TYR A 236 8.21 11.07 14.42
N LYS A 237 7.56 12.24 14.35
CA LYS A 237 6.19 12.44 14.83
C LYS A 237 5.13 11.89 13.88
N SER A 238 5.37 11.93 12.58
CA SER A 238 4.50 11.37 11.54
C SER A 238 5.27 10.36 10.71
N THR A 239 4.57 9.34 10.19
CA THR A 239 5.15 8.37 9.27
C THR A 239 4.93 8.77 7.81
N ILE A 240 4.15 9.82 7.55
CA ILE A 240 3.93 10.36 6.20
C ILE A 240 5.25 10.81 5.60
N ARG A 241 5.50 10.37 4.39
CA ARG A 241 6.69 10.73 3.61
C ARG A 241 6.39 10.73 2.11
N THR A 242 7.29 11.31 1.34
CA THR A 242 7.20 11.32 -0.10
C THR A 242 8.48 10.84 -0.76
N TYR A 243 8.32 10.23 -1.94
CA TYR A 243 9.43 9.79 -2.76
C TYR A 243 9.33 10.38 -4.17
N LYS A 244 10.48 10.81 -4.70
CA LYS A 244 10.64 11.22 -6.10
C LYS A 244 12.09 11.01 -6.54
N ASP A 245 12.29 10.39 -7.71
CA ASP A 245 13.64 10.15 -8.28
C ASP A 245 14.61 9.55 -7.24
N HIS A 246 14.16 8.59 -6.43
CA HIS A 246 14.88 7.98 -5.30
C HIS A 246 15.23 8.94 -4.15
N HIS A 247 14.67 10.14 -4.11
CA HIS A 247 14.86 11.09 -3.02
C HIS A 247 13.68 11.11 -2.07
N PHE A 248 14.01 11.11 -0.79
CA PHE A 248 13.05 11.18 0.31
C PHE A 248 12.73 12.63 0.69
N SER A 249 11.46 12.94 0.91
CA SER A 249 10.97 14.16 1.54
C SER A 249 9.81 13.82 2.49
N SER A 250 9.60 14.64 3.50
CA SER A 250 8.48 14.47 4.44
C SER A 250 7.29 15.41 4.18
N ASP A 251 7.34 16.24 3.14
CA ASP A 251 6.34 17.27 2.89
C ASP A 251 5.54 17.05 1.60
N PRO A 252 4.36 16.37 1.68
CA PRO A 252 3.49 16.09 0.54
C PRO A 252 2.96 17.33 -0.18
N ILE A 253 2.78 18.47 0.50
CA ILE A 253 2.19 19.66 -0.12
C ILE A 253 3.16 20.45 -1.01
N THR A 254 4.46 20.16 -0.92
CA THR A 254 5.48 20.87 -1.71
C THR A 254 5.37 20.56 -3.20
N MET A 255 5.18 19.29 -3.56
CA MET A 255 5.05 18.84 -4.94
C MET A 255 3.87 17.86 -5.10
N PRO A 256 2.63 18.31 -4.84
CA PRO A 256 1.46 17.45 -4.99
C PRO A 256 1.37 16.92 -6.41
N THR A 257 0.92 15.69 -6.59
CA THR A 257 0.79 15.00 -7.89
C THR A 257 2.12 14.65 -8.60
N GLU A 258 3.26 15.03 -8.03
CA GLU A 258 4.58 14.75 -8.62
C GLU A 258 5.43 13.81 -7.76
N THR A 259 5.02 13.57 -6.51
CA THR A 259 5.67 12.69 -5.56
C THR A 259 4.73 11.56 -5.16
N ASP A 260 5.30 10.41 -4.90
CA ASP A 260 4.61 9.36 -4.16
C ASP A 260 4.38 9.81 -2.72
N ILE A 261 3.22 9.53 -2.15
CA ILE A 261 2.89 9.81 -0.75
C ILE A 261 2.61 8.49 -0.08
N THR A 262 3.46 8.14 0.89
CA THR A 262 3.34 6.88 1.62
C THR A 262 3.34 7.12 3.13
N TYR A 263 2.97 6.09 3.88
CA TYR A 263 3.06 6.06 5.35
C TYR A 263 3.39 4.65 5.84
N ASP A 264 3.82 4.52 7.10
CA ASP A 264 4.04 3.21 7.69
C ASP A 264 2.70 2.56 8.06
N VAL A 265 2.47 1.34 7.59
CA VAL A 265 1.27 0.56 7.89
C VAL A 265 1.27 0.15 9.37
N ASN A 266 0.14 0.31 10.04
CA ASN A 266 -0.06 -0.13 11.42
C ASN A 266 -0.41 -1.63 11.47
N PHE A 267 0.58 -2.48 11.61
CA PHE A 267 0.38 -3.93 11.67
C PHE A 267 -0.38 -4.40 12.91
N THR A 268 -0.46 -3.60 13.98
CA THR A 268 -1.35 -3.90 15.11
C THR A 268 -2.82 -3.77 14.71
N PHE A 269 -3.16 -2.76 13.90
CA PHE A 269 -4.48 -2.64 13.28
C PHE A 269 -4.78 -3.84 12.41
N LEU A 270 -3.92 -4.15 11.43
CA LEU A 270 -4.14 -5.28 10.51
C LEU A 270 -4.33 -6.60 11.25
N LYS A 271 -3.50 -6.87 12.25
CA LYS A 271 -3.62 -8.09 13.05
C LYS A 271 -4.99 -8.18 13.74
N LYS A 272 -5.45 -7.09 14.38
CA LYS A 272 -6.77 -7.04 15.02
C LYS A 272 -7.89 -7.20 13.99
N TYR A 273 -7.79 -6.48 12.86
CA TYR A 273 -8.77 -6.53 11.78
C TYR A 273 -8.97 -7.96 11.26
N PHE A 274 -7.89 -8.62 10.84
CA PHE A 274 -7.98 -9.97 10.29
C PHE A 274 -8.41 -11.01 11.33
N SER A 275 -7.94 -10.89 12.59
CA SER A 275 -8.41 -11.76 13.67
C SER A 275 -9.91 -11.62 13.95
N ASN A 276 -10.45 -10.40 13.88
CA ASN A 276 -11.89 -10.14 14.03
C ASN A 276 -12.71 -10.70 12.85
N ASN A 277 -12.08 -10.85 11.68
CA ASN A 277 -12.67 -11.45 10.48
C ASN A 277 -12.35 -12.95 10.35
N ASN A 278 -12.02 -13.63 11.45
CA ASN A 278 -11.78 -15.07 11.57
C ASN A 278 -10.56 -15.61 10.78
N PHE A 279 -9.60 -14.76 10.44
CA PHE A 279 -8.33 -15.21 9.90
C PHE A 279 -7.34 -15.59 11.03
N GLU A 280 -6.60 -16.65 10.82
CA GLU A 280 -5.39 -16.92 11.60
C GLU A 280 -4.27 -16.00 11.09
N VAL A 281 -3.71 -15.16 11.99
CA VAL A 281 -2.77 -14.10 11.59
C VAL A 281 -1.37 -14.38 12.11
N GLN A 282 -0.43 -14.52 11.18
CA GLN A 282 0.99 -14.52 11.47
C GLN A 282 1.60 -13.18 11.05
N LEU A 283 2.29 -12.51 11.96
CA LEU A 283 3.04 -11.27 11.70
C LEU A 283 4.52 -11.55 11.96
N ILE A 284 5.30 -11.51 10.89
CA ILE A 284 6.75 -11.74 10.92
C ILE A 284 7.47 -10.66 10.09
N TYR A 285 8.75 -10.50 10.31
CA TYR A 285 9.57 -9.66 9.44
C TYR A 285 9.82 -10.32 8.07
N GLN A 286 10.02 -9.51 7.04
CA GLN A 286 10.29 -10.02 5.69
C GLN A 286 11.51 -10.94 5.65
N TYR A 287 12.58 -10.64 6.39
CA TYR A 287 13.75 -11.52 6.44
C TYR A 287 13.41 -12.89 7.04
N GLU A 288 12.56 -12.96 8.08
CA GLU A 288 12.09 -14.23 8.67
C GLU A 288 11.26 -15.01 7.66
N PHE A 289 10.42 -14.34 6.88
CA PHE A 289 9.68 -14.98 5.79
C PHE A 289 10.65 -15.60 4.76
N LEU A 290 11.65 -14.86 4.33
CA LEU A 290 12.64 -15.34 3.36
C LEU A 290 13.41 -16.55 3.89
N ASP A 291 13.85 -16.51 5.15
CA ASP A 291 14.57 -17.61 5.81
C ASP A 291 13.71 -18.87 5.94
N ASN A 292 12.42 -18.71 6.30
CA ASN A 292 11.46 -19.81 6.40
C ASN A 292 11.27 -20.56 5.09
N PHE A 293 11.45 -19.86 3.93
CA PHE A 293 11.32 -20.45 2.61
C PHE A 293 12.67 -20.73 1.91
N GLY A 294 13.77 -20.70 2.67
CA GLY A 294 15.07 -21.25 2.28
C GLY A 294 16.03 -20.25 1.65
N TYR A 295 15.98 -18.98 2.07
CA TYR A 295 16.93 -17.95 1.62
C TYR A 295 18.40 -18.35 1.88
N ASP A 296 18.72 -18.79 3.09
CA ASP A 296 20.09 -19.19 3.45
C ASP A 296 20.63 -20.33 2.60
N HIS A 297 19.79 -21.30 2.25
CA HIS A 297 20.19 -22.41 1.38
C HIS A 297 20.50 -21.92 -0.04
N LEU A 298 19.62 -21.10 -0.60
CA LEU A 298 19.81 -20.52 -1.93
C LEU A 298 21.06 -19.63 -1.98
N TYR A 299 21.28 -18.83 -0.95
CA TYR A 299 22.43 -17.95 -0.87
C TYR A 299 23.75 -18.73 -0.86
N LYS A 300 23.84 -19.83 -0.09
CA LYS A 300 25.00 -20.71 -0.06
C LYS A 300 25.24 -21.38 -1.41
N GLU A 301 24.20 -21.91 -2.06
CA GLU A 301 24.33 -22.50 -3.40
C GLU A 301 24.88 -21.52 -4.44
N LEU A 302 24.42 -20.25 -4.39
CA LEU A 302 24.91 -19.21 -5.30
C LEU A 302 26.37 -18.84 -5.01
N GLN A 303 26.76 -18.74 -3.74
CA GLN A 303 28.16 -18.50 -3.35
C GLN A 303 29.07 -19.63 -3.83
N ASP A 304 28.66 -20.88 -3.65
CA ASP A 304 29.44 -22.04 -4.08
C ASP A 304 29.63 -22.07 -5.60
N LYS A 305 28.62 -21.67 -6.38
CA LYS A 305 28.73 -21.55 -7.85
C LYS A 305 29.60 -20.39 -8.31
N LEU A 306 29.68 -19.29 -7.54
CA LEU A 306 30.57 -18.17 -7.86
C LEU A 306 32.04 -18.45 -7.53
N ASN A 307 32.30 -19.39 -6.61
CA ASN A 307 33.67 -19.79 -6.19
C ASN A 307 34.24 -20.95 -7.02
N GLN A 308 33.49 -21.51 -7.95
CA GLN A 308 33.91 -22.52 -8.96
C GLN A 308 34.25 -21.86 -10.29
#